data_b339cbe85f707b0429c44da6295be3a8
#
_entry.id   b339cbe85f707b0429c44da6295be3a8
#
_cell.length_a   1.000
_cell.length_b   1.000
_cell.length_c   1.000
_cell.angle_alpha   90.00
_cell.angle_beta   90.00
_cell.angle_gamma   90.00
#
_symmetry.space_group_name_H-M   'P 1'
#
loop_
_entity.id
_entity.type
_entity.pdbx_description
1 polymer ?
#
loop_
_entity_poly.entity_id
_entity_poly.type
_entity_poly.pdbx_seq_one_letter_code
_entity_poly.pdbx_strand_id
1 'polypeptide(L)'
;VVNFSAFETFYSDRRPFFAENNNLFDVSDYMHRIINTRRIGGRPDYDCSIYGELEEYCRQNKSETSEIDFALKYTQKGEIDFGFMSASERDEKFSKGRDFYALRLNTKSDNLQYGYLGTYVDKPLTDESAQVNSIDFLYLPSEIHRMDGNFMHSKVKDKDGFGLTAGYGYTPSKNFYSGIGIKYYDERLDLNDMGYLILNDRFMFNGRTQFKRTSFQ
;
A
#
# COMPACT_ATOMS: atom_id res chain seq x y z
N VAL A 1 0.66 0.68 21.03
CA VAL A 1 -0.69 1.06 20.54
C VAL A 1 -1.58 -0.16 20.69
N VAL A 2 -2.64 -0.06 21.50
CA VAL A 2 -3.60 -1.15 21.66
C VAL A 2 -4.56 -1.11 20.46
N ASN A 3 -4.58 -2.18 19.67
CA ASN A 3 -5.53 -2.31 18.58
C ASN A 3 -6.82 -2.94 19.15
N PHE A 4 -7.93 -2.18 19.15
CA PHE A 4 -9.22 -2.63 19.67
C PHE A 4 -10.07 -3.40 18.65
N SER A 5 -9.55 -3.61 17.43
CA SER A 5 -10.23 -4.37 16.39
C SER A 5 -9.40 -5.57 15.94
N ALA A 6 -10.06 -6.58 15.38
CA ALA A 6 -9.40 -7.73 14.75
C ALA A 6 -8.64 -7.34 13.46
N PHE A 7 -8.87 -6.12 12.96
CA PHE A 7 -8.24 -5.61 11.75
C PHE A 7 -7.07 -4.71 12.09
N GLU A 8 -6.01 -4.79 11.29
CA GLU A 8 -4.90 -3.88 11.39
C GLU A 8 -5.37 -2.44 11.13
N THR A 9 -4.90 -1.51 11.96
CA THR A 9 -5.21 -0.09 11.81
C THR A 9 -4.03 0.63 11.16
N PHE A 10 -4.28 1.31 10.06
CA PHE A 10 -3.28 2.13 9.41
C PHE A 10 -3.00 3.41 10.21
N TYR A 11 -1.72 3.68 10.45
CA TYR A 11 -1.21 4.95 10.97
C TYR A 11 -0.17 5.52 10.00
N SER A 12 -0.24 6.82 9.74
CA SER A 12 0.77 7.50 8.93
C SER A 12 2.16 7.40 9.56
N ASP A 13 3.18 7.27 8.73
CA ASP A 13 4.57 7.30 9.19
C ASP A 13 4.95 8.73 9.61
N ARG A 14 5.58 8.85 10.78
CA ARG A 14 6.05 10.14 11.33
C ARG A 14 7.55 10.32 11.17
N ARG A 15 8.28 9.31 10.67
CA ARG A 15 9.72 9.44 10.40
C ARG A 15 9.92 10.38 9.21
N PRO A 16 10.68 11.49 9.36
CA PRO A 16 10.78 12.54 8.34
C PRO A 16 11.16 12.00 6.97
N PHE A 17 12.14 11.11 6.90
CA PHE A 17 12.61 10.49 5.67
C PHE A 17 11.49 9.79 4.87
N PHE A 18 10.65 9.01 5.55
CA PHE A 18 9.55 8.28 4.90
C PHE A 18 8.32 9.16 4.65
N ALA A 19 8.10 10.19 5.47
CA ALA A 19 6.97 11.10 5.34
C ALA A 19 7.14 12.12 4.20
N GLU A 20 8.36 12.57 3.94
CA GLU A 20 8.65 13.55 2.90
C GLU A 20 8.27 13.02 1.51
N ASN A 21 7.57 13.83 0.70
CA ASN A 21 7.12 13.50 -0.66
C ASN A 21 6.38 12.14 -0.79
N ASN A 22 5.81 11.62 0.30
CA ASN A 22 5.14 10.32 0.29
C ASN A 22 3.86 10.29 -0.55
N ASN A 23 3.28 11.45 -0.85
CA ASN A 23 2.11 11.58 -1.70
C ASN A 23 2.31 11.01 -3.13
N LEU A 24 3.54 10.99 -3.64
CA LEU A 24 3.85 10.38 -4.94
C LEU A 24 3.61 8.86 -4.90
N PHE A 25 3.93 8.21 -3.78
CA PHE A 25 3.77 6.76 -3.59
C PHE A 25 2.40 6.36 -3.02
N ASP A 26 1.50 7.32 -2.80
CA ASP A 26 0.20 7.04 -2.19
C ASP A 26 -0.81 6.57 -3.24
N VAL A 27 -0.88 5.25 -3.42
CA VAL A 27 -1.93 4.55 -4.16
C VAL A 27 -2.73 3.76 -3.14
N SER A 28 -3.83 4.34 -2.69
CA SER A 28 -4.56 3.78 -1.54
C SER A 28 -6.04 4.17 -1.52
N ASP A 29 -6.79 3.38 -0.81
CA ASP A 29 -8.12 3.73 -0.33
C ASP A 29 -8.32 3.27 1.14
N TYR A 30 -9.55 3.23 1.63
CA TYR A 30 -9.82 2.79 3.01
C TYR A 30 -9.62 1.28 3.23
N MET A 31 -9.59 0.46 2.17
CA MET A 31 -9.43 -1.00 2.26
C MET A 31 -7.99 -1.44 2.03
N HIS A 32 -7.25 -0.71 1.20
CA HIS A 32 -5.91 -1.09 0.80
C HIS A 32 -4.96 0.10 0.67
N ARG A 33 -3.70 -0.21 0.75
CA ARG A 33 -2.57 0.69 0.47
C ARG A 33 -1.42 -0.13 -0.10
N ILE A 34 -0.88 0.30 -1.23
CA ILE A 34 0.23 -0.42 -1.88
C ILE A 34 1.53 -0.27 -1.10
N ILE A 35 1.76 0.91 -0.51
CA ILE A 35 2.94 1.17 0.34
C ILE A 35 2.50 1.66 1.72
N ASN A 36 2.97 0.96 2.73
CA ASN A 36 2.94 1.34 4.14
C ASN A 36 4.38 1.34 4.67
N THR A 37 5.04 2.49 4.64
CA THR A 37 6.45 2.61 5.03
C THR A 37 6.73 2.16 6.46
N ARG A 38 5.73 2.06 7.32
CA ARG A 38 5.87 1.52 8.67
C ARG A 38 6.19 0.02 8.71
N ARG A 39 6.05 -0.70 7.58
CA ARG A 39 6.55 -2.08 7.45
C ARG A 39 8.07 -2.14 7.50
N ILE A 40 8.74 -1.08 6.99
CA ILE A 40 10.20 -0.93 7.03
C ILE A 40 10.63 -0.58 8.45
N GLY A 41 11.48 -1.40 9.05
CA GLY A 41 11.86 -1.32 10.46
C GLY A 41 10.75 -1.80 11.41
N GLY A 42 9.74 -2.50 10.87
CA GLY A 42 8.71 -3.16 11.65
C GLY A 42 9.21 -4.46 12.29
N ARG A 43 8.27 -5.28 12.77
CA ARG A 43 8.60 -6.55 13.41
C ARG A 43 9.35 -7.48 12.44
N PRO A 44 10.54 -7.98 12.81
CA PRO A 44 11.30 -8.91 11.99
C PRO A 44 10.61 -10.27 11.85
N ASP A 45 10.95 -11.00 10.79
CA ASP A 45 10.60 -12.40 10.64
C ASP A 45 11.54 -13.27 11.51
N TYR A 46 10.99 -14.31 12.15
CA TYR A 46 11.74 -15.24 12.98
C TYR A 46 11.41 -16.68 12.62
N ASP A 47 12.44 -17.47 12.40
CA ASP A 47 12.33 -18.94 12.42
C ASP A 47 13.21 -19.50 13.54
N CYS A 48 12.64 -19.62 14.74
CA CYS A 48 13.39 -20.11 15.90
C CYS A 48 13.70 -21.61 15.81
N SER A 49 13.02 -22.37 14.98
CA SER A 49 13.20 -23.82 14.87
C SER A 49 14.58 -24.22 14.30
N ILE A 50 15.21 -23.32 13.53
CA ILE A 50 16.54 -23.55 12.96
C ILE A 50 17.68 -23.47 13.97
N TYR A 51 17.43 -22.99 15.20
CA TYR A 51 18.45 -22.71 16.20
C TYR A 51 18.62 -23.84 17.26
N GLY A 52 17.91 -24.98 17.11
CA GLY A 52 18.06 -26.14 17.97
C GLY A 52 17.95 -25.82 19.47
N GLU A 53 19.03 -26.05 20.25
CA GLU A 53 19.04 -25.80 21.70
C GLU A 53 18.76 -24.35 22.10
N LEU A 54 18.93 -23.39 21.18
CA LEU A 54 18.62 -21.97 21.41
C LEU A 54 17.19 -21.58 21.00
N GLU A 55 16.35 -22.53 20.60
CA GLU A 55 14.99 -22.25 20.13
C GLU A 55 14.18 -21.48 21.19
N GLU A 56 14.18 -21.94 22.43
CA GLU A 56 13.43 -21.29 23.51
C GLU A 56 13.99 -19.89 23.81
N TYR A 57 15.31 -19.74 23.79
CA TYR A 57 15.95 -18.44 23.97
C TYR A 57 15.58 -17.48 22.82
N CYS A 58 15.53 -17.94 21.57
CA CYS A 58 15.07 -17.18 20.43
C CYS A 58 13.62 -16.73 20.63
N ARG A 59 12.71 -17.62 21.05
CA ARG A 59 11.29 -17.33 21.27
C ARG A 59 11.08 -16.23 22.32
N GLN A 60 11.90 -16.24 23.38
CA GLN A 60 11.82 -15.28 24.49
C GLN A 60 12.46 -13.91 24.15
N ASN A 61 13.36 -13.84 23.18
CA ASN A 61 14.15 -12.65 22.85
C ASN A 61 13.84 -12.08 21.45
N LYS A 62 12.58 -12.17 21.00
CA LYS A 62 12.13 -11.57 19.75
C LYS A 62 12.04 -10.06 19.88
N SER A 63 12.64 -9.34 18.95
CA SER A 63 12.48 -7.88 18.83
C SER A 63 11.11 -7.53 18.24
N GLU A 64 10.54 -6.41 18.64
CA GLU A 64 9.32 -5.85 18.07
C GLU A 64 9.59 -4.92 16.86
N THR A 65 10.86 -4.58 16.64
CA THR A 65 11.29 -3.70 15.54
C THR A 65 12.64 -4.14 14.99
N SER A 66 12.86 -3.92 13.69
CA SER A 66 14.18 -4.05 13.04
C SER A 66 14.87 -2.70 12.98
N GLU A 67 16.20 -2.70 13.11
CA GLU A 67 17.02 -1.52 12.78
C GLU A 67 17.16 -1.40 11.26
N ILE A 68 17.16 -0.17 10.76
CA ILE A 68 17.34 0.14 9.34
C ILE A 68 18.81 0.56 9.15
N ASP A 69 19.57 -0.24 8.40
CA ASP A 69 20.97 0.05 8.10
C ASP A 69 21.12 1.10 6.99
N PHE A 70 20.22 1.05 6.01
CA PHE A 70 20.27 1.92 4.85
C PHE A 70 18.86 2.26 4.36
N ALA A 71 18.67 3.50 3.92
CA ALA A 71 17.49 3.91 3.19
C ALA A 71 17.83 4.98 2.16
N LEU A 72 17.30 4.84 0.95
CA LEU A 72 17.42 5.78 -0.15
C LEU A 72 16.03 6.11 -0.68
N LYS A 73 15.80 7.39 -0.95
CA LYS A 73 14.58 7.85 -1.61
C LYS A 73 14.95 8.95 -2.60
N TYR A 74 14.47 8.79 -3.82
CA TYR A 74 14.62 9.78 -4.88
C TYR A 74 13.25 10.07 -5.48
N THR A 75 12.95 11.34 -5.66
CA THR A 75 11.71 11.78 -6.31
C THR A 75 12.03 12.92 -7.28
N GLN A 76 11.43 12.84 -8.46
CA GLN A 76 11.52 13.87 -9.50
C GLN A 76 10.12 14.15 -10.04
N LYS A 77 9.80 15.42 -10.18
CA LYS A 77 8.57 15.90 -10.83
C LYS A 77 8.87 16.41 -12.22
N GLY A 78 8.01 16.11 -13.18
CA GLY A 78 8.15 16.51 -14.58
C GLY A 78 6.91 16.14 -15.40
N GLU A 79 7.09 15.92 -16.70
CA GLU A 79 6.04 15.34 -17.54
C GLU A 79 5.68 13.92 -17.05
N ILE A 80 6.69 13.21 -16.58
CA ILE A 80 6.54 11.96 -15.83
C ILE A 80 7.12 12.21 -14.46
N ASP A 81 6.27 12.11 -13.43
CA ASP A 81 6.71 12.08 -12.05
C ASP A 81 7.34 10.72 -11.78
N PHE A 82 8.57 10.72 -11.29
CA PHE A 82 9.35 9.53 -10.97
C PHE A 82 9.61 9.46 -9.47
N GLY A 83 9.47 8.28 -8.89
CA GLY A 83 9.85 7.99 -7.50
C GLY A 83 10.52 6.63 -7.38
N PHE A 84 11.62 6.59 -6.66
CA PHE A 84 12.30 5.36 -6.27
C PHE A 84 12.57 5.40 -4.76
N MET A 85 12.36 4.27 -4.10
CA MET A 85 12.69 4.09 -2.69
C MET A 85 13.30 2.71 -2.48
N SER A 86 14.35 2.65 -1.66
CA SER A 86 14.96 1.41 -1.19
C SER A 86 15.29 1.53 0.29
N ALA A 87 15.15 0.44 1.04
CA ALA A 87 15.58 0.36 2.42
C ALA A 87 16.03 -1.06 2.74
N SER A 88 17.05 -1.19 3.60
CA SER A 88 17.61 -2.47 4.06
C SER A 88 17.60 -2.49 5.58
N GLU A 89 17.06 -3.55 6.15
CA GLU A 89 17.07 -3.83 7.58
C GLU A 89 18.32 -4.58 7.98
N ARG A 90 18.74 -4.40 9.24
CA ARG A 90 19.91 -5.06 9.80
C ARG A 90 19.64 -6.53 10.12
N ASP A 91 20.63 -7.38 9.82
CA ASP A 91 20.68 -8.73 10.36
C ASP A 91 20.86 -8.69 11.89
N GLU A 92 20.05 -9.43 12.61
CA GLU A 92 20.16 -9.64 14.05
C GLU A 92 20.45 -11.09 14.37
N LYS A 93 20.69 -11.39 15.65
CA LYS A 93 21.10 -12.74 16.09
C LYS A 93 20.15 -13.86 15.65
N PHE A 94 18.84 -13.59 15.63
CA PHE A 94 17.77 -14.55 15.35
C PHE A 94 16.86 -14.14 14.22
N SER A 95 17.17 -13.07 13.50
CA SER A 95 16.40 -12.60 12.32
C SER A 95 17.35 -12.14 11.23
N LYS A 96 16.87 -12.22 10.00
CA LYS A 96 17.53 -11.66 8.83
C LYS A 96 16.82 -10.39 8.43
N GLY A 97 17.59 -9.35 8.12
CA GLY A 97 17.07 -8.11 7.58
C GLY A 97 16.35 -8.33 6.25
N ARG A 98 15.30 -7.56 6.03
CA ARG A 98 14.57 -7.55 4.76
C ARG A 98 15.02 -6.38 3.91
N ASP A 99 14.96 -6.56 2.58
CA ASP A 99 15.23 -5.51 1.62
C ASP A 99 13.93 -5.07 0.95
N PHE A 100 13.68 -3.76 0.94
CA PHE A 100 12.47 -3.14 0.41
C PHE A 100 12.81 -2.25 -0.78
N TYR A 101 12.02 -2.38 -1.84
CA TYR A 101 12.14 -1.55 -3.04
C TYR A 101 10.76 -1.07 -3.49
N ALA A 102 10.68 0.17 -3.93
CA ALA A 102 9.50 0.72 -4.57
C ALA A 102 9.86 1.61 -5.76
N LEU A 103 9.07 1.50 -6.82
CA LEU A 103 9.18 2.29 -8.04
C LEU A 103 7.83 2.90 -8.37
N ARG A 104 7.76 4.22 -8.50
CA ARG A 104 6.58 4.95 -8.96
C ARG A 104 6.85 5.69 -10.25
N LEU A 105 5.98 5.52 -11.22
CA LEU A 105 5.87 6.34 -12.42
C LEU A 105 4.45 6.91 -12.45
N ASN A 106 4.30 8.20 -12.71
CA ASN A 106 3.00 8.83 -12.80
C ASN A 106 3.05 9.94 -13.85
N THR A 107 2.07 9.99 -14.71
CA THR A 107 1.96 11.03 -15.74
C THR A 107 0.61 11.73 -15.63
N LYS A 108 0.60 13.00 -15.99
CA LYS A 108 -0.57 13.86 -15.99
C LYS A 108 -0.73 14.56 -17.33
N SER A 109 -1.94 14.50 -17.86
CA SER A 109 -2.42 15.45 -18.88
C SER A 109 -3.63 16.22 -18.33
N ASP A 110 -4.21 17.12 -19.11
CA ASP A 110 -5.28 18.02 -18.64
C ASP A 110 -6.45 17.29 -17.94
N ASN A 111 -6.85 16.15 -18.48
CA ASN A 111 -8.00 15.41 -17.99
C ASN A 111 -7.72 13.96 -17.61
N LEU A 112 -6.49 13.47 -17.81
CA LEU A 112 -6.11 12.10 -17.53
C LEU A 112 -4.79 12.05 -16.72
N GLN A 113 -4.81 11.35 -15.61
CA GLN A 113 -3.64 10.94 -14.87
C GLN A 113 -3.61 9.41 -14.84
N TYR A 114 -2.47 8.81 -15.06
CA TYR A 114 -2.27 7.38 -14.88
C TYR A 114 -0.87 7.10 -14.37
N GLY A 115 -0.73 6.00 -13.66
CA GLY A 115 0.53 5.67 -13.05
C GLY A 115 0.74 4.18 -12.85
N TYR A 116 1.99 3.84 -12.59
CA TYR A 116 2.45 2.53 -12.17
C TYR A 116 3.16 2.62 -10.84
N LEU A 117 2.85 1.73 -9.92
CA LEU A 117 3.55 1.56 -8.65
C LEU A 117 3.91 0.10 -8.47
N GLY A 118 5.20 -0.21 -8.47
CA GLY A 118 5.74 -1.52 -8.17
C GLY A 118 6.42 -1.53 -6.80
N THR A 119 6.25 -2.62 -6.04
CA THR A 119 7.00 -2.89 -4.82
C THR A 119 7.62 -4.28 -4.87
N TYR A 120 8.76 -4.43 -4.23
CA TYR A 120 9.44 -5.70 -4.04
C TYR A 120 10.03 -5.77 -2.64
N VAL A 121 9.80 -6.87 -1.96
CA VAL A 121 10.37 -7.16 -0.63
C VAL A 121 11.09 -8.49 -0.71
N ASP A 122 12.38 -8.50 -0.42
CA ASP A 122 13.18 -9.71 -0.24
C ASP A 122 13.20 -10.10 1.23
N LYS A 123 12.98 -11.40 1.50
CA LYS A 123 12.92 -11.98 2.85
C LYS A 123 13.92 -13.12 2.99
N PRO A 124 15.20 -12.81 3.23
CA PRO A 124 16.29 -13.81 3.19
C PRO A 124 16.12 -14.94 4.22
N LEU A 125 15.45 -14.71 5.34
CA LEU A 125 15.24 -15.73 6.37
C LEU A 125 14.39 -16.91 5.86
N THR A 126 13.41 -16.64 5.02
CA THR A 126 12.47 -17.64 4.50
C THR A 126 12.75 -18.02 3.04
N ASP A 127 13.78 -17.42 2.44
CA ASP A 127 14.09 -17.56 0.99
C ASP A 127 12.86 -17.23 0.12
N GLU A 128 12.14 -16.17 0.49
CA GLU A 128 10.91 -15.75 -0.15
C GLU A 128 10.99 -14.29 -0.61
N SER A 129 10.19 -13.97 -1.59
CA SER A 129 9.97 -12.59 -2.00
C SER A 129 8.49 -12.28 -2.14
N ALA A 130 8.17 -11.00 -1.98
CA ALA A 130 6.84 -10.47 -2.23
C ALA A 130 6.93 -9.33 -3.24
N GLN A 131 6.14 -9.41 -4.30
CA GLN A 131 6.05 -8.39 -5.34
C GLN A 131 4.61 -7.93 -5.49
N VAL A 132 4.42 -6.62 -5.57
CA VAL A 132 3.12 -6.02 -5.92
C VAL A 132 3.31 -5.07 -7.09
N ASN A 133 2.45 -5.18 -8.10
CA ASN A 133 2.37 -4.29 -9.23
C ASN A 133 0.98 -3.66 -9.27
N SER A 134 0.91 -2.35 -9.41
CA SER A 134 -0.33 -1.61 -9.42
C SER A 134 -0.34 -0.60 -10.58
N ILE A 135 -1.45 -0.52 -11.29
CA ILE A 135 -1.72 0.51 -12.31
C ILE A 135 -2.94 1.28 -11.85
N ASP A 136 -2.82 2.57 -11.73
CA ASP A 136 -3.89 3.47 -11.32
C ASP A 136 -4.18 4.54 -12.38
N PHE A 137 -5.42 5.01 -12.40
CA PHE A 137 -5.81 6.13 -13.25
C PHE A 137 -6.85 7.02 -12.57
N LEU A 138 -6.84 8.28 -12.99
CA LEU A 138 -7.88 9.26 -12.70
C LEU A 138 -8.20 9.98 -14.02
N TYR A 139 -9.45 9.91 -14.47
CA TYR A 139 -9.94 10.56 -15.67
C TYR A 139 -11.08 11.54 -15.33
N LEU A 140 -10.89 12.78 -15.74
CA LEU A 140 -11.80 13.91 -15.53
C LEU A 140 -12.27 14.44 -16.89
N PRO A 141 -13.22 13.76 -17.57
CA PRO A 141 -13.67 14.17 -18.92
C PRO A 141 -14.33 15.56 -18.92
N SER A 142 -14.80 16.00 -17.77
CA SER A 142 -15.33 17.34 -17.52
C SER A 142 -15.29 17.65 -16.01
N GLU A 143 -15.60 18.89 -15.63
CA GLU A 143 -15.67 19.31 -14.22
C GLU A 143 -16.74 18.54 -13.41
N ILE A 144 -17.73 17.97 -14.05
CA ILE A 144 -18.85 17.28 -13.41
C ILE A 144 -18.70 15.76 -13.40
N HIS A 145 -17.75 15.19 -14.13
CA HIS A 145 -17.52 13.75 -14.24
C HIS A 145 -16.12 13.38 -13.74
N ARG A 146 -16.04 12.34 -12.92
CA ARG A 146 -14.81 11.74 -12.43
C ARG A 146 -14.87 10.23 -12.59
N MET A 147 -13.82 9.64 -13.14
CA MET A 147 -13.59 8.20 -13.17
C MET A 147 -12.22 7.92 -12.57
N ASP A 148 -12.15 6.93 -11.69
CA ASP A 148 -10.88 6.48 -11.13
C ASP A 148 -10.86 4.97 -10.98
N GLY A 149 -9.66 4.41 -10.98
CA GLY A 149 -9.50 2.98 -10.78
C GLY A 149 -8.07 2.59 -10.48
N ASN A 150 -7.94 1.38 -9.97
CA ASN A 150 -6.68 0.75 -9.66
C ASN A 150 -6.78 -0.75 -9.94
N PHE A 151 -5.84 -1.28 -10.70
CA PHE A 151 -5.62 -2.70 -10.88
C PHE A 151 -4.35 -3.11 -10.13
N MET A 152 -4.43 -4.16 -9.34
CA MET A 152 -3.36 -4.67 -8.51
C MET A 152 -3.08 -6.14 -8.83
N HIS A 153 -1.82 -6.49 -8.87
CA HIS A 153 -1.33 -7.87 -8.94
C HIS A 153 -0.28 -8.06 -7.86
N SER A 154 -0.45 -9.08 -7.04
CA SER A 154 0.55 -9.52 -6.07
C SER A 154 1.09 -10.89 -6.44
N LYS A 155 2.39 -11.09 -6.21
CA LYS A 155 3.04 -12.39 -6.24
C LYS A 155 3.83 -12.56 -4.95
N VAL A 156 3.37 -13.48 -4.11
CA VAL A 156 4.01 -13.81 -2.83
C VAL A 156 4.25 -15.31 -2.82
N LYS A 157 5.51 -15.72 -2.73
CA LYS A 157 5.92 -17.10 -2.99
C LYS A 157 5.47 -17.51 -4.41
N ASP A 158 4.76 -18.63 -4.54
CA ASP A 158 4.20 -19.16 -5.79
C ASP A 158 2.72 -18.81 -5.99
N LYS A 159 2.19 -17.83 -5.24
CA LYS A 159 0.79 -17.42 -5.31
C LYS A 159 0.64 -16.07 -5.98
N ASP A 160 -0.14 -16.06 -7.05
CA ASP A 160 -0.57 -14.83 -7.72
C ASP A 160 -1.97 -14.45 -7.24
N GLY A 161 -2.16 -13.18 -6.91
CA GLY A 161 -3.44 -12.61 -6.51
C GLY A 161 -3.72 -11.30 -7.24
N PHE A 162 -5.01 -10.98 -7.44
CA PHE A 162 -5.45 -9.83 -8.21
C PHE A 162 -6.44 -8.98 -7.43
N GLY A 163 -6.40 -7.67 -7.66
CA GLY A 163 -7.36 -6.72 -7.13
C GLY A 163 -7.74 -5.67 -8.16
N LEU A 164 -8.99 -5.21 -8.08
CA LEU A 164 -9.54 -4.17 -8.94
C LEU A 164 -10.39 -3.22 -8.10
N THR A 165 -10.16 -1.93 -8.26
CA THR A 165 -11.12 -0.91 -7.80
C THR A 165 -11.48 0.01 -8.97
N ALA A 166 -12.75 0.39 -9.07
CA ALA A 166 -13.19 1.38 -10.04
C ALA A 166 -14.31 2.23 -9.45
N GLY A 167 -14.27 3.52 -9.75
CA GLY A 167 -15.21 4.51 -9.28
C GLY A 167 -15.69 5.43 -10.40
N TYR A 168 -16.94 5.86 -10.29
CA TYR A 168 -17.50 6.94 -11.12
C TYR A 168 -18.24 7.91 -10.21
N GLY A 169 -17.95 9.19 -10.37
CA GLY A 169 -18.59 10.30 -9.70
C GLY A 169 -19.22 11.30 -10.67
N TYR A 170 -20.40 11.79 -10.30
CA TYR A 170 -21.15 12.81 -11.03
C TYR A 170 -21.51 13.95 -10.09
N THR A 171 -21.04 15.17 -10.40
CA THR A 171 -21.19 16.36 -9.56
C THR A 171 -21.69 17.55 -10.43
N PRO A 172 -22.96 17.55 -10.88
CA PRO A 172 -23.48 18.58 -11.78
C PRO A 172 -23.62 19.96 -11.10
N SER A 173 -23.57 20.01 -9.78
CA SER A 173 -23.62 21.26 -9.03
C SER A 173 -22.94 21.12 -7.65
N LYS A 174 -22.65 22.25 -7.00
CA LYS A 174 -22.10 22.27 -5.62
C LYS A 174 -22.99 21.58 -4.58
N ASN A 175 -24.25 21.41 -4.90
CA ASN A 175 -25.27 20.87 -4.00
C ASN A 175 -25.63 19.41 -4.27
N PHE A 176 -25.16 18.82 -5.36
CA PHE A 176 -25.50 17.45 -5.74
C PHE A 176 -24.26 16.66 -6.09
N TYR A 177 -24.17 15.47 -5.53
CA TYR A 177 -23.19 14.44 -5.86
C TYR A 177 -23.89 13.08 -5.99
N SER A 178 -23.54 12.32 -7.02
CA SER A 178 -23.89 10.90 -7.14
C SER A 178 -22.66 10.12 -7.56
N GLY A 179 -22.44 8.96 -6.98
CA GLY A 179 -21.28 8.11 -7.31
C GLY A 179 -21.57 6.64 -7.10
N ILE A 180 -20.89 5.83 -7.88
CA ILE A 180 -20.89 4.37 -7.77
C ILE A 180 -19.45 3.88 -7.75
N GLY A 181 -19.21 2.75 -7.10
CA GLY A 181 -17.90 2.13 -7.03
C GLY A 181 -17.99 0.63 -6.90
N ILE A 182 -16.99 -0.04 -7.45
CA ILE A 182 -16.78 -1.48 -7.30
C ILE A 182 -15.40 -1.73 -6.74
N LYS A 183 -15.26 -2.80 -5.95
CA LYS A 183 -13.98 -3.32 -5.49
C LYS A 183 -14.03 -4.84 -5.52
N TYR A 184 -12.97 -5.41 -6.07
CA TYR A 184 -12.75 -6.85 -6.08
C TYR A 184 -11.35 -7.13 -5.56
N TYR A 185 -11.24 -8.03 -4.61
CA TYR A 185 -9.98 -8.54 -4.07
C TYR A 185 -10.04 -10.06 -4.09
N ASP A 186 -9.16 -10.66 -4.87
CA ASP A 186 -8.99 -12.11 -4.96
C ASP A 186 -8.56 -12.70 -3.61
N GLU A 187 -8.88 -13.97 -3.36
CA GLU A 187 -8.51 -14.69 -2.12
C GLU A 187 -6.99 -14.76 -1.88
N ARG A 188 -6.21 -14.69 -2.96
CA ARG A 188 -4.74 -14.76 -2.92
C ARG A 188 -4.06 -13.40 -2.97
N LEU A 189 -4.82 -12.32 -3.15
CA LEU A 189 -4.23 -10.99 -3.12
C LEU A 189 -3.61 -10.72 -1.75
N ASP A 190 -2.30 -10.45 -1.75
CA ASP A 190 -1.54 -10.11 -0.55
C ASP A 190 -0.68 -8.88 -0.81
N LEU A 191 -0.94 -7.81 -0.07
CA LEU A 191 -0.22 -6.54 -0.15
C LEU A 191 0.63 -6.29 1.11
N ASN A 192 0.60 -7.22 2.08
CA ASN A 192 0.98 -6.91 3.46
C ASN A 192 2.49 -6.89 3.73
N ASP A 193 3.33 -7.34 2.82
CA ASP A 193 4.79 -7.30 3.01
C ASP A 193 5.32 -5.84 3.02
N MET A 194 4.86 -4.99 2.09
CA MET A 194 5.20 -3.57 2.08
C MET A 194 3.98 -2.66 2.17
N GLY A 195 2.81 -3.19 1.93
CA GLY A 195 1.55 -2.47 1.89
C GLY A 195 0.61 -2.83 3.04
N TYR A 196 -0.68 -2.76 2.73
CA TYR A 196 -1.74 -3.02 3.67
C TYR A 196 -3.03 -3.40 2.94
N LEU A 197 -3.64 -4.51 3.33
CA LEU A 197 -4.95 -4.95 2.86
C LEU A 197 -5.77 -5.42 4.07
N ILE A 198 -6.94 -4.83 4.29
CA ILE A 198 -7.80 -5.19 5.42
C ILE A 198 -8.34 -6.60 5.26
N LEU A 199 -8.91 -6.91 4.10
CA LEU A 199 -9.53 -8.19 3.77
C LEU A 199 -9.37 -8.48 2.29
N ASN A 200 -8.98 -9.70 1.94
CA ASN A 200 -9.09 -10.29 0.61
C ASN A 200 -10.39 -11.08 0.46
N ASP A 201 -10.56 -11.83 -0.63
CA ASP A 201 -11.77 -12.60 -0.98
C ASP A 201 -13.05 -11.76 -0.85
N ARG A 202 -13.07 -10.61 -1.51
CA ARG A 202 -14.15 -9.62 -1.40
C ARG A 202 -14.56 -9.05 -2.74
N PHE A 203 -15.88 -9.03 -2.94
CA PHE A 203 -16.51 -8.17 -3.92
C PHE A 203 -17.42 -7.17 -3.20
N MET A 204 -17.25 -5.90 -3.53
CA MET A 204 -18.06 -4.82 -2.95
C MET A 204 -18.58 -3.93 -4.08
N PHE A 205 -19.86 -3.62 -4.00
CA PHE A 205 -20.51 -2.57 -4.77
C PHE A 205 -21.03 -1.51 -3.79
N ASN A 206 -20.77 -0.25 -4.09
CA ASN A 206 -21.29 0.85 -3.30
C ASN A 206 -21.87 1.93 -4.21
N GLY A 207 -22.95 2.55 -3.76
CA GLY A 207 -23.55 3.71 -4.39
C GLY A 207 -23.85 4.77 -3.35
N ARG A 208 -23.64 6.03 -3.71
CA ARG A 208 -23.93 7.17 -2.84
C ARG A 208 -24.56 8.29 -3.65
N THR A 209 -25.67 8.82 -3.19
CA THR A 209 -26.22 10.10 -3.68
C THR A 209 -26.35 11.05 -2.51
N GLN A 210 -25.92 12.29 -2.70
CA GLN A 210 -25.95 13.32 -1.69
C GLN A 210 -26.53 14.61 -2.29
N PHE A 211 -27.52 15.16 -1.62
CA PHE A 211 -28.04 16.51 -1.86
C PHE A 211 -27.78 17.38 -0.65
N LYS A 212 -27.20 18.57 -0.86
CA LYS A 212 -26.83 19.50 0.19
C LYS A 212 -27.60 20.83 0.01
N ARG A 213 -28.44 21.16 0.95
CA ARG A 213 -29.13 22.45 0.99
C ARG A 213 -28.35 23.43 1.89
N THR A 214 -27.94 24.56 1.34
CA THR A 214 -27.08 25.54 2.05
C THR A 214 -27.85 26.69 2.67
N SER A 215 -29.17 26.81 2.39
CA SER A 215 -30.03 27.82 3.01
C SER A 215 -31.38 27.22 3.40
N PHE A 216 -31.80 27.44 4.63
CA PHE A 216 -33.18 27.26 5.09
C PHE A 216 -33.83 28.65 5.11
N GLN A 217 -34.94 28.82 4.42
CA GLN A 217 -35.82 29.97 4.61
C GLN A 217 -36.74 29.67 5.79
#